data_9380e4064bd0ddd0115915402b99e925
#
_entry.id   9380e4064bd0ddd0115915402b99e925
#
_cell.length_a   1.000
_cell.length_b   1.000
_cell.length_c   1.000
_cell.angle_alpha   90.00
_cell.angle_beta   90.00
_cell.angle_gamma   90.00
#
_symmetry.space_group_name_H-M   'P 1'
#
loop_
_entity.id
_entity.type
_entity.pdbx_description
1 polymer ?
#
loop_
_entity_poly.entity_id
_entity_poly.type
_entity_poly.pdbx_seq_one_letter_code
_entity_poly.pdbx_strand_id
1 'polypeptide(L)'
;KGVVFDTGGISLKPAGGMEDMTMDMGGAGVVAGTMFTLAKRTAKANVVGLVGLVENMPSSTAQRPGDIVKSMKGETIEVINTDAEGRLVLSDVLWYAQERFKPRGIIDLATLTGAIIVGLGYEKAGVFSNNDSFCEAFMNAAALENEGAWRMPLDPAYDKKLKSRLADMKNVGGRDAGAITAAQFIQRFIKKDMPWIHLDIAGVAHTKSETTYAPSGATGWGVMSLNRLISCLLYTSPSPRD
;
A
#
# COMPACT_ATOMS: atom_id res chain seq x y z
N LYS A 1 -4.44 0.15 2.78
CA LYS A 1 -4.71 -0.98 3.67
C LYS A 1 -5.16 -0.48 5.05
N GLY A 2 -6.20 -1.12 5.60
CA GLY A 2 -6.76 -0.82 6.92
C GLY A 2 -7.11 -2.10 7.67
N VAL A 3 -6.10 -2.93 7.98
CA VAL A 3 -6.30 -4.09 8.85
C VAL A 3 -6.26 -3.59 10.29
N VAL A 4 -7.42 -3.59 10.96
CA VAL A 4 -7.56 -2.95 12.28
C VAL A 4 -6.89 -3.75 13.40
N PHE A 5 -6.75 -5.06 13.20
CA PHE A 5 -5.85 -5.93 13.96
C PHE A 5 -5.43 -7.12 13.09
N ASP A 6 -4.15 -7.45 13.09
CA ASP A 6 -3.58 -8.53 12.30
C ASP A 6 -2.82 -9.55 13.17
N THR A 7 -3.45 -10.70 13.41
CA THR A 7 -2.77 -11.83 14.06
C THR A 7 -1.99 -12.70 13.09
N GLY A 8 -2.11 -12.46 11.77
CA GLY A 8 -1.68 -13.37 10.71
C GLY A 8 -2.76 -14.38 10.30
N GLY A 9 -3.88 -14.41 11.01
CA GLY A 9 -4.92 -15.42 10.81
C GLY A 9 -4.45 -16.82 11.22
N ILE A 10 -4.75 -17.83 10.43
CA ILE A 10 -4.29 -19.23 10.67
C ILE A 10 -2.75 -19.33 10.57
N SER A 11 -2.11 -18.55 9.70
CA SER A 11 -0.65 -18.38 9.68
C SER A 11 -0.21 -17.43 10.79
N LEU A 12 -0.43 -17.83 12.03
CA LEU A 12 -0.32 -17.00 13.23
C LEU A 12 1.09 -16.42 13.42
N LYS A 13 1.15 -15.11 13.66
CA LYS A 13 2.38 -14.40 14.02
C LYS A 13 2.93 -14.89 15.37
N PRO A 14 4.25 -14.80 15.60
CA PRO A 14 4.81 -14.92 16.95
C PRO A 14 4.16 -13.92 17.92
N ALA A 15 4.05 -14.28 19.21
CA ALA A 15 3.43 -13.41 20.21
C ALA A 15 4.19 -12.09 20.43
N GLY A 16 5.52 -12.10 20.33
CA GLY A 16 6.33 -10.89 20.53
C GLY A 16 6.09 -9.84 19.44
N GLY A 17 5.63 -8.65 19.83
CA GLY A 17 5.31 -7.54 18.93
C GLY A 17 3.91 -7.63 18.28
N MET A 18 3.10 -8.64 18.65
CA MET A 18 1.74 -8.74 18.10
C MET A 18 0.85 -7.58 18.57
N GLU A 19 1.09 -7.04 19.76
CA GLU A 19 0.41 -5.86 20.29
C GLU A 19 0.57 -4.62 19.39
N ASP A 20 1.66 -4.55 18.63
CA ASP A 20 1.92 -3.47 17.68
C ASP A 20 1.02 -3.59 16.42
N MET A 21 0.35 -4.73 16.19
CA MET A 21 -0.47 -4.95 14.99
C MET A 21 -1.78 -4.16 14.95
N THR A 22 -2.07 -3.34 15.95
CA THR A 22 -3.05 -2.25 15.88
C THR A 22 -2.66 -1.15 14.88
N MET A 23 -1.35 -1.08 14.51
CA MET A 23 -0.82 -0.12 13.53
C MET A 23 -1.04 -0.56 12.07
N ASP A 24 -1.54 -1.76 11.83
CA ASP A 24 -1.65 -2.36 10.49
C ASP A 24 -2.74 -1.72 9.61
N MET A 25 -3.33 -0.67 10.09
CA MET A 25 -4.25 0.25 9.41
C MET A 25 -3.57 1.58 9.02
N GLY A 26 -2.25 1.67 9.12
CA GLY A 26 -1.50 2.91 8.85
C GLY A 26 -1.77 3.49 7.47
N GLY A 27 -1.89 2.65 6.43
CA GLY A 27 -2.25 3.09 5.09
C GLY A 27 -3.62 3.79 5.02
N ALA A 28 -4.64 3.22 5.68
CA ALA A 28 -5.95 3.85 5.79
C ALA A 28 -5.90 5.17 6.58
N GLY A 29 -5.09 5.21 7.64
CA GLY A 29 -4.84 6.43 8.42
C GLY A 29 -4.26 7.56 7.57
N VAL A 30 -3.26 7.27 6.73
CA VAL A 30 -2.67 8.24 5.81
C VAL A 30 -3.68 8.73 4.76
N VAL A 31 -4.49 7.82 4.19
CA VAL A 31 -5.57 8.22 3.27
C VAL A 31 -6.55 9.17 3.95
N ALA A 32 -7.01 8.84 5.14
CA ALA A 32 -7.94 9.69 5.90
C ALA A 32 -7.33 11.06 6.22
N GLY A 33 -6.06 11.09 6.69
CA GLY A 33 -5.32 12.32 6.97
C GLY A 33 -5.12 13.19 5.73
N THR A 34 -4.80 12.58 4.59
CA THR A 34 -4.67 13.28 3.30
C THR A 34 -6.00 13.90 2.88
N MET A 35 -7.09 13.12 2.89
CA MET A 35 -8.42 13.61 2.52
C MET A 35 -8.89 14.75 3.43
N PHE A 36 -8.64 14.62 4.75
CA PHE A 36 -8.91 15.70 5.71
C PHE A 36 -8.12 16.98 5.39
N THR A 37 -6.83 16.84 5.09
CA THR A 37 -5.95 17.96 4.73
C THR A 37 -6.44 18.66 3.45
N LEU A 38 -6.79 17.88 2.40
CA LEU A 38 -7.30 18.41 1.15
C LEU A 38 -8.62 19.18 1.35
N ALA A 39 -9.52 18.62 2.17
CA ALA A 39 -10.79 19.26 2.50
C ALA A 39 -10.58 20.57 3.27
N LYS A 40 -9.72 20.56 4.30
CA LYS A 40 -9.42 21.75 5.14
C LYS A 40 -8.82 22.91 4.34
N ARG A 41 -7.95 22.65 3.38
CA ARG A 41 -7.39 23.68 2.52
C ARG A 41 -8.22 24.00 1.27
N THR A 42 -9.41 23.42 1.15
CA THR A 42 -10.30 23.61 0.00
C THR A 42 -9.58 23.36 -1.34
N ALA A 43 -8.84 22.23 -1.41
CA ALA A 43 -8.04 21.88 -2.57
C ALA A 43 -8.91 21.77 -3.83
N LYS A 44 -8.54 22.46 -4.90
CA LYS A 44 -9.20 22.37 -6.22
C LYS A 44 -8.74 21.11 -6.95
N ALA A 45 -9.06 19.94 -6.39
CA ALA A 45 -8.62 18.65 -6.86
C ALA A 45 -9.75 17.63 -6.76
N ASN A 46 -9.93 16.81 -7.79
CA ASN A 46 -10.85 15.68 -7.73
C ASN A 46 -10.10 14.45 -7.23
N VAL A 47 -10.21 14.16 -5.95
CA VAL A 47 -9.53 13.05 -5.28
C VAL A 47 -10.54 12.18 -4.57
N VAL A 48 -10.39 10.87 -4.71
CA VAL A 48 -11.20 9.87 -4.02
C VAL A 48 -10.30 9.09 -3.06
N GLY A 49 -10.63 9.09 -1.78
CA GLY A 49 -9.99 8.27 -0.76
C GLY A 49 -10.78 6.97 -0.56
N LEU A 50 -10.11 5.84 -0.67
CA LEU A 50 -10.68 4.51 -0.40
C LEU A 50 -9.89 3.85 0.73
N VAL A 51 -10.60 3.17 1.62
CA VAL A 51 -10.01 2.40 2.71
C VAL A 51 -10.62 0.99 2.74
N GLY A 52 -9.77 -0.03 2.68
CA GLY A 52 -10.18 -1.42 2.87
C GLY A 52 -10.00 -1.78 4.34
N LEU A 53 -11.11 -1.86 5.09
CA LEU A 53 -11.11 -2.12 6.53
C LEU A 53 -11.48 -3.57 6.80
N VAL A 54 -10.60 -4.30 7.45
CA VAL A 54 -10.78 -5.72 7.82
C VAL A 54 -10.08 -6.03 9.13
N GLU A 55 -10.38 -7.18 9.70
CA GLU A 55 -9.58 -7.88 10.72
C GLU A 55 -9.01 -9.17 10.12
N ASN A 56 -7.82 -9.57 10.56
CA ASN A 56 -7.22 -10.86 10.22
C ASN A 56 -6.99 -11.69 11.50
N MET A 57 -7.94 -12.54 11.81
CA MET A 57 -8.02 -13.28 13.06
C MET A 57 -8.17 -14.78 12.82
N PRO A 58 -7.62 -15.66 13.70
CA PRO A 58 -7.91 -17.08 13.66
C PRO A 58 -9.34 -17.33 14.12
N SER A 59 -10.06 -18.16 13.40
CA SER A 59 -11.39 -18.63 13.78
C SER A 59 -11.72 -19.96 13.06
N SER A 60 -12.83 -20.57 13.41
CA SER A 60 -13.31 -21.79 12.72
C SER A 60 -13.71 -21.54 11.26
N THR A 61 -13.98 -20.30 10.89
CA THR A 61 -14.36 -19.88 9.54
C THR A 61 -13.30 -19.03 8.84
N ALA A 62 -12.11 -18.84 9.47
CA ALA A 62 -11.03 -18.09 8.90
C ALA A 62 -10.48 -18.73 7.63
N GLN A 63 -9.98 -17.91 6.73
CA GLN A 63 -9.26 -18.34 5.54
C GLN A 63 -8.05 -19.20 5.94
N ARG A 64 -7.83 -20.30 5.23
CA ARG A 64 -6.76 -21.27 5.54
C ARG A 64 -5.68 -21.25 4.47
N PRO A 65 -4.42 -21.55 4.81
CA PRO A 65 -3.44 -21.92 3.81
C PRO A 65 -3.93 -23.08 2.94
N GLY A 66 -3.86 -22.90 1.61
CA GLY A 66 -4.39 -23.83 0.62
C GLY A 66 -5.79 -23.47 0.09
N ASP A 67 -6.50 -22.54 0.71
CA ASP A 67 -7.76 -22.03 0.15
C ASP A 67 -7.49 -21.24 -1.15
N ILE A 68 -8.42 -21.35 -2.08
CA ILE A 68 -8.41 -20.57 -3.33
C ILE A 68 -9.58 -19.60 -3.28
N VAL A 69 -9.25 -18.31 -3.37
CA VAL A 69 -10.22 -17.23 -3.36
C VAL A 69 -10.30 -16.57 -4.74
N LYS A 70 -11.45 -15.98 -5.04
CA LYS A 70 -11.66 -15.23 -6.28
C LYS A 70 -11.70 -13.74 -5.98
N SER A 71 -10.86 -12.98 -6.66
CA SER A 71 -10.81 -11.52 -6.56
C SER A 71 -11.98 -10.85 -7.32
N MET A 72 -12.22 -9.56 -7.05
CA MET A 72 -13.16 -8.74 -7.83
C MET A 72 -12.79 -8.65 -9.32
N LYS A 73 -11.51 -8.79 -9.67
CA LYS A 73 -11.05 -8.87 -11.06
C LYS A 73 -11.51 -10.17 -11.75
N GLY A 74 -11.86 -11.18 -10.96
CA GLY A 74 -12.26 -12.50 -11.45
C GLY A 74 -11.15 -13.54 -11.45
N GLU A 75 -9.89 -13.13 -11.20
CA GLU A 75 -8.75 -14.03 -11.07
C GLU A 75 -8.78 -14.78 -9.74
N THR A 76 -8.28 -16.01 -9.76
CA THR A 76 -8.19 -16.90 -8.60
C THR A 76 -6.82 -16.78 -7.94
N ILE A 77 -6.81 -16.81 -6.62
CA ILE A 77 -5.60 -16.64 -5.80
C ILE A 77 -5.49 -17.81 -4.83
N GLU A 78 -4.43 -18.59 -4.94
CA GLU A 78 -4.07 -19.60 -3.95
C GLU A 78 -3.43 -18.92 -2.75
N VAL A 79 -4.08 -19.02 -1.61
CA VAL A 79 -3.58 -18.46 -0.34
C VAL A 79 -2.59 -19.43 0.28
N ILE A 80 -1.31 -19.12 0.22
CA ILE A 80 -0.24 -19.93 0.83
C ILE A 80 0.01 -19.49 2.27
N ASN A 81 -0.15 -18.18 2.52
CA ASN A 81 0.08 -17.58 3.82
C ASN A 81 -1.02 -16.57 4.12
N THR A 82 -1.79 -16.80 5.18
CA THR A 82 -2.88 -15.91 5.58
C THR A 82 -2.39 -14.61 6.22
N ASP A 83 -1.11 -14.52 6.60
CA ASP A 83 -0.44 -13.28 7.06
C ASP A 83 -0.01 -12.38 5.87
N ALA A 84 -0.39 -12.74 4.68
CA ALA A 84 -0.28 -11.90 3.48
C ALA A 84 -1.68 -11.45 3.00
N GLU A 85 -2.51 -11.00 3.91
CA GLU A 85 -3.89 -10.57 3.76
C GLU A 85 -4.00 -9.18 3.13
N GLY A 86 -3.09 -8.28 3.49
CA GLY A 86 -3.14 -6.87 3.07
C GLY A 86 -3.15 -6.70 1.55
N ARG A 87 -2.38 -7.53 0.82
CA ARG A 87 -2.38 -7.51 -0.64
C ARG A 87 -3.68 -8.05 -1.24
N LEU A 88 -4.37 -8.96 -0.55
CA LEU A 88 -5.69 -9.45 -0.96
C LEU A 88 -6.74 -8.35 -0.83
N VAL A 89 -6.73 -7.62 0.29
CA VAL A 89 -7.59 -6.44 0.47
C VAL A 89 -7.31 -5.39 -0.60
N LEU A 90 -6.04 -5.08 -0.84
CA LEU A 90 -5.64 -4.08 -1.84
C LEU A 90 -6.03 -4.48 -3.26
N SER A 91 -5.96 -5.76 -3.62
CA SER A 91 -6.33 -6.23 -4.95
C SER A 91 -7.76 -5.85 -5.31
N ASP A 92 -8.69 -6.01 -4.39
CA ASP A 92 -10.10 -5.71 -4.61
C ASP A 92 -10.39 -4.20 -4.54
N VAL A 93 -9.81 -3.49 -3.57
CA VAL A 93 -9.96 -2.03 -3.45
C VAL A 93 -9.43 -1.31 -4.69
N LEU A 94 -8.28 -1.73 -5.21
CA LEU A 94 -7.66 -1.14 -6.39
C LEU A 94 -8.44 -1.45 -7.66
N TRP A 95 -8.94 -2.68 -7.79
CA TRP A 95 -9.80 -3.03 -8.91
C TRP A 95 -11.11 -2.24 -8.88
N TYR A 96 -11.77 -2.16 -7.72
CA TYR A 96 -12.96 -1.34 -7.51
C TYR A 96 -12.74 0.14 -7.87
N ALA A 97 -11.60 0.70 -7.42
CA ALA A 97 -11.24 2.09 -7.71
C ALA A 97 -11.22 2.38 -9.22
N GLN A 98 -10.61 1.49 -9.99
CA GLN A 98 -10.46 1.64 -11.44
C GLN A 98 -11.81 1.49 -12.17
N GLU A 99 -12.61 0.51 -11.76
CA GLU A 99 -13.93 0.27 -12.38
C GLU A 99 -14.91 1.41 -12.08
N ARG A 100 -14.95 1.86 -10.83
CA ARG A 100 -15.95 2.81 -10.34
C ARG A 100 -15.63 4.25 -10.69
N PHE A 101 -14.37 4.66 -10.55
CA PHE A 101 -13.99 6.09 -10.61
C PHE A 101 -13.16 6.45 -11.84
N LYS A 102 -12.58 5.48 -12.54
CA LYS A 102 -11.73 5.69 -13.74
C LYS A 102 -10.69 6.79 -13.52
N PRO A 103 -9.84 6.68 -12.49
CA PRO A 103 -8.91 7.73 -12.12
C PRO A 103 -7.82 7.91 -13.17
N ARG A 104 -7.12 9.04 -13.14
CA ARG A 104 -5.95 9.32 -13.99
C ARG A 104 -4.65 8.72 -13.42
N GLY A 105 -4.65 8.33 -12.16
CA GLY A 105 -3.56 7.67 -11.46
C GLY A 105 -4.02 7.21 -10.09
N ILE A 106 -3.33 6.23 -9.53
CA ILE A 106 -3.66 5.62 -8.23
C ILE A 106 -2.41 5.55 -7.38
N ILE A 107 -2.57 5.86 -6.09
CA ILE A 107 -1.54 5.61 -5.08
C ILE A 107 -2.19 4.78 -3.98
N ASP A 108 -1.59 3.66 -3.65
CA ASP A 108 -1.99 2.88 -2.49
C ASP A 108 -0.89 2.82 -1.43
N LEU A 109 -1.30 2.72 -0.17
CA LEU A 109 -0.42 2.70 0.97
C LEU A 109 -0.77 1.52 1.88
N ALA A 110 0.27 0.84 2.35
CA ALA A 110 0.09 -0.28 3.26
C ALA A 110 1.31 -0.46 4.18
N THR A 111 1.06 -0.81 5.41
CA THR A 111 2.01 -1.49 6.29
C THR A 111 2.06 -2.94 5.84
N LEU A 112 2.81 -3.20 4.74
CA LEU A 112 2.58 -4.43 3.99
C LEU A 112 3.54 -5.55 4.32
N THR A 113 4.84 -5.24 4.45
CA THR A 113 5.83 -6.31 4.56
C THR A 113 6.88 -6.03 5.63
N GLY A 114 7.19 -7.06 6.42
CA GLY A 114 8.41 -7.04 7.22
C GLY A 114 9.69 -7.00 6.36
N ALA A 115 9.60 -7.45 5.11
CA ALA A 115 10.72 -7.45 4.18
C ALA A 115 11.19 -6.03 3.81
N ILE A 116 10.30 -5.04 3.75
CA ILE A 116 10.71 -3.66 3.50
C ILE A 116 11.51 -3.08 4.68
N ILE A 117 11.15 -3.47 5.91
CA ILE A 117 11.89 -3.07 7.12
C ILE A 117 13.30 -3.67 7.10
N VAL A 118 13.43 -4.94 6.68
CA VAL A 118 14.75 -5.58 6.53
C VAL A 118 15.60 -4.86 5.48
N GLY A 119 14.97 -4.35 4.41
CA GLY A 119 15.69 -3.68 3.32
C GLY A 119 16.01 -2.21 3.56
N LEU A 120 15.08 -1.46 4.17
CA LEU A 120 15.15 0.00 4.28
C LEU A 120 15.13 0.52 5.72
N GLY A 121 15.01 -0.35 6.72
CA GLY A 121 14.89 0.04 8.13
C GLY A 121 13.59 0.78 8.41
N TYR A 122 13.68 1.71 9.35
CA TYR A 122 12.59 2.59 9.76
C TYR A 122 12.75 4.02 9.19
N GLU A 123 13.73 4.21 8.32
CA GLU A 123 14.12 5.52 7.78
C GLU A 123 13.41 5.86 6.47
N LYS A 124 13.01 4.84 5.71
CA LYS A 124 12.43 5.05 4.38
C LYS A 124 11.28 4.10 4.08
N ALA A 125 10.25 4.63 3.43
CA ALA A 125 9.23 3.81 2.79
C ALA A 125 9.72 3.25 1.46
N GLY A 126 9.26 2.05 1.09
CA GLY A 126 9.47 1.49 -0.24
C GLY A 126 8.45 2.03 -1.24
N VAL A 127 8.94 2.53 -2.37
CA VAL A 127 8.11 3.08 -3.44
C VAL A 127 8.20 2.18 -4.67
N PHE A 128 7.08 1.63 -5.12
CA PHE A 128 6.98 0.83 -6.34
C PHE A 128 6.07 1.53 -7.33
N SER A 129 6.42 1.51 -8.61
CA SER A 129 5.59 2.17 -9.62
C SER A 129 5.82 1.56 -11.00
N ASN A 130 4.75 1.55 -11.79
CA ASN A 130 4.76 1.20 -13.22
C ASN A 130 4.91 2.43 -14.14
N ASN A 131 5.04 3.64 -13.56
CA ASN A 131 5.13 4.89 -14.32
C ASN A 131 6.24 5.79 -13.76
N ASP A 132 7.28 6.04 -14.54
CA ASP A 132 8.47 6.76 -14.08
C ASP A 132 8.18 8.21 -13.72
N SER A 133 7.45 8.93 -14.56
CA SER A 133 7.14 10.34 -14.32
C SER A 133 6.28 10.55 -13.08
N PHE A 134 5.29 9.68 -12.86
CA PHE A 134 4.46 9.72 -11.66
C PHE A 134 5.25 9.38 -10.40
N CYS A 135 6.14 8.38 -10.49
CA CYS A 135 7.05 8.02 -9.40
C CYS A 135 7.99 9.17 -9.05
N GLU A 136 8.62 9.81 -10.05
CA GLU A 136 9.53 10.94 -9.85
C GLU A 136 8.82 12.12 -9.20
N ALA A 137 7.60 12.45 -9.63
CA ALA A 137 6.80 13.50 -9.03
C ALA A 137 6.54 13.21 -7.53
N PHE A 138 6.23 11.95 -7.17
CA PHE A 138 6.06 11.56 -5.77
C PHE A 138 7.38 11.64 -5.00
N MET A 139 8.47 11.11 -5.54
CA MET A 139 9.78 11.14 -4.89
C MET A 139 10.26 12.57 -4.60
N ASN A 140 10.03 13.49 -5.54
CA ASN A 140 10.33 14.91 -5.35
C ASN A 140 9.45 15.54 -4.25
N ALA A 141 8.16 15.21 -4.22
CA ALA A 141 7.26 15.66 -3.16
C ALA A 141 7.70 15.15 -1.78
N ALA A 142 8.06 13.88 -1.68
CA ALA A 142 8.55 13.27 -0.43
C ALA A 142 9.87 13.91 0.04
N ALA A 143 10.80 14.17 -0.88
CA ALA A 143 12.06 14.83 -0.56
C ALA A 143 11.86 16.26 -0.02
N LEU A 144 10.93 17.01 -0.60
CA LEU A 144 10.62 18.38 -0.15
C LEU A 144 9.95 18.42 1.23
N GLU A 145 9.24 17.36 1.60
CA GLU A 145 8.61 17.22 2.93
C GLU A 145 9.49 16.50 3.95
N ASN A 146 10.71 16.09 3.58
CA ASN A 146 11.61 15.29 4.40
C ASN A 146 11.00 13.95 4.85
N GLU A 147 10.07 13.41 4.08
CA GLU A 147 9.52 12.06 4.27
C GLU A 147 10.39 11.06 3.50
N GLY A 148 11.22 10.29 4.21
CA GLY A 148 12.18 9.36 3.62
C GLY A 148 11.49 8.32 2.74
N ALA A 149 11.90 8.22 1.47
CA ALA A 149 11.37 7.29 0.50
C ALA A 149 12.50 6.71 -0.38
N TRP A 150 12.32 5.50 -0.89
CA TRP A 150 13.26 4.87 -1.80
C TRP A 150 12.55 4.06 -2.87
N ARG A 151 12.87 4.31 -4.14
CA ARG A 151 12.29 3.55 -5.25
C ARG A 151 12.85 2.13 -5.29
N MET A 152 11.95 1.16 -5.30
CA MET A 152 12.22 -0.27 -5.38
C MET A 152 11.92 -0.80 -6.78
N PRO A 153 12.60 -1.87 -7.22
CA PRO A 153 12.40 -2.41 -8.57
C PRO A 153 11.08 -3.18 -8.72
N LEU A 154 10.55 -3.18 -9.93
CA LEU A 154 9.56 -4.14 -10.43
C LEU A 154 10.16 -4.82 -11.66
N ASP A 155 10.09 -6.15 -11.71
CA ASP A 155 10.64 -6.92 -12.82
C ASP A 155 9.88 -8.24 -13.02
N PRO A 156 9.66 -8.69 -14.28
CA PRO A 156 8.97 -9.94 -14.57
C PRO A 156 9.57 -11.19 -13.90
N ALA A 157 10.86 -11.16 -13.53
CA ALA A 157 11.48 -12.27 -12.79
C ALA A 157 10.88 -12.46 -11.39
N TYR A 158 10.50 -11.36 -10.73
CA TYR A 158 9.82 -11.43 -9.44
C TYR A 158 8.35 -11.84 -9.60
N ASP A 159 7.68 -11.37 -10.65
CA ASP A 159 6.30 -11.76 -10.95
C ASP A 159 6.14 -13.27 -11.16
N LYS A 160 7.11 -13.91 -11.83
CA LYS A 160 7.13 -15.37 -12.02
C LYS A 160 7.11 -16.17 -10.72
N LYS A 161 7.58 -15.61 -9.61
CA LYS A 161 7.55 -16.25 -8.29
C LYS A 161 6.13 -16.43 -7.74
N LEU A 162 5.16 -15.68 -8.27
CA LEU A 162 3.75 -15.76 -7.88
C LEU A 162 2.97 -16.86 -8.62
N LYS A 163 3.59 -17.60 -9.53
CA LYS A 163 2.93 -18.66 -10.30
C LYS A 163 2.38 -19.74 -9.37
N SER A 164 1.07 -20.03 -9.48
CA SER A 164 0.42 -21.16 -8.84
C SER A 164 0.27 -22.32 -9.84
N ARG A 165 0.11 -23.53 -9.30
CA ARG A 165 -0.32 -24.72 -10.06
C ARG A 165 -1.84 -24.88 -10.04
N LEU A 166 -2.52 -24.32 -9.05
CA LEU A 166 -3.94 -24.56 -8.75
C LEU A 166 -4.84 -23.34 -9.04
N ALA A 167 -4.24 -22.16 -9.17
CA ALA A 167 -4.93 -20.90 -9.37
C ALA A 167 -4.15 -20.01 -10.36
N ASP A 168 -4.68 -18.85 -10.71
CA ASP A 168 -3.98 -17.90 -11.58
C ASP A 168 -2.70 -17.37 -10.93
N MET A 169 -2.68 -17.29 -9.58
CA MET A 169 -1.51 -16.87 -8.82
C MET A 169 -1.55 -17.36 -7.37
N LYS A 170 -0.38 -17.26 -6.69
CA LYS A 170 -0.28 -17.36 -5.22
C LYS A 170 -0.25 -15.98 -4.60
N ASN A 171 -0.67 -15.88 -3.33
CA ASN A 171 -0.59 -14.60 -2.60
C ASN A 171 0.83 -14.26 -2.11
N VAL A 172 1.80 -15.19 -2.15
CA VAL A 172 3.21 -14.96 -1.77
C VAL A 172 4.18 -15.56 -2.79
N GLY A 173 5.32 -14.90 -2.98
CA GLY A 173 6.39 -15.33 -3.89
C GLY A 173 7.56 -16.06 -3.21
N GLY A 174 7.43 -16.42 -1.93
CA GLY A 174 8.51 -16.95 -1.11
C GLY A 174 9.12 -15.89 -0.20
N ARG A 175 10.21 -16.26 0.50
CA ARG A 175 10.87 -15.38 1.48
C ARG A 175 11.67 -14.26 0.81
N ASP A 176 12.36 -14.59 -0.29
CA ASP A 176 13.29 -13.66 -0.95
C ASP A 176 12.53 -12.57 -1.71
N ALA A 177 13.02 -11.35 -1.62
CA ALA A 177 12.43 -10.18 -2.26
C ALA A 177 10.95 -9.97 -1.87
N GLY A 178 10.58 -10.23 -0.62
CA GLY A 178 9.19 -10.25 -0.15
C GLY A 178 8.42 -8.97 -0.43
N ALA A 179 9.04 -7.80 -0.26
CA ALA A 179 8.41 -6.51 -0.58
C ALA A 179 8.16 -6.36 -2.09
N ILE A 180 9.12 -6.80 -2.91
CA ILE A 180 9.01 -6.70 -4.38
C ILE A 180 7.92 -7.65 -4.90
N THR A 181 7.89 -8.90 -4.42
CA THR A 181 6.85 -9.86 -4.83
C THR A 181 5.47 -9.44 -4.34
N ALA A 182 5.36 -8.75 -3.20
CA ALA A 182 4.10 -8.16 -2.74
C ALA A 182 3.61 -7.06 -3.69
N ALA A 183 4.50 -6.15 -4.09
CA ALA A 183 4.18 -5.11 -5.07
C ALA A 183 3.83 -5.70 -6.45
N GLN A 184 4.55 -6.75 -6.91
CA GLN A 184 4.24 -7.47 -8.15
C GLN A 184 2.85 -8.12 -8.10
N PHE A 185 2.47 -8.69 -6.95
CA PHE A 185 1.12 -9.22 -6.76
C PHE A 185 0.06 -8.11 -6.95
N ILE A 186 0.23 -6.98 -6.28
CA ILE A 186 -0.70 -5.84 -6.38
C ILE A 186 -0.76 -5.32 -7.83
N GLN A 187 0.39 -5.22 -8.52
CA GLN A 187 0.47 -4.76 -9.90
C GLN A 187 -0.42 -5.56 -10.86
N ARG A 188 -0.65 -6.85 -10.61
CA ARG A 188 -1.55 -7.69 -11.42
C ARG A 188 -3.00 -7.21 -11.42
N PHE A 189 -3.39 -6.41 -10.43
CA PHE A 189 -4.72 -5.81 -10.29
C PHE A 189 -4.79 -4.37 -10.80
N ILE A 190 -3.70 -3.88 -11.38
CA ILE A 190 -3.63 -2.56 -12.02
C ILE A 190 -3.80 -2.76 -13.54
N LYS A 191 -4.67 -1.97 -14.16
CA LYS A 191 -4.85 -1.97 -15.63
C LYS A 191 -3.56 -1.49 -16.30
N LYS A 192 -3.29 -2.02 -17.49
CA LYS A 192 -2.03 -1.81 -18.22
C LYS A 192 -1.60 -0.34 -18.33
N ASP A 193 -2.53 0.55 -18.60
CA ASP A 193 -2.24 1.97 -18.86
C ASP A 193 -2.57 2.88 -17.65
N MET A 194 -2.82 2.28 -16.48
CA MET A 194 -3.12 3.02 -15.26
C MET A 194 -1.81 3.39 -14.52
N PRO A 195 -1.45 4.68 -14.43
CA PRO A 195 -0.33 5.10 -13.59
C PRO A 195 -0.58 4.73 -12.14
N TRP A 196 0.37 4.03 -11.54
CA TRP A 196 0.22 3.49 -10.19
C TRP A 196 1.50 3.62 -9.38
N ILE A 197 1.32 3.93 -8.11
CA ILE A 197 2.36 3.90 -7.08
C ILE A 197 1.85 3.08 -5.90
N HIS A 198 2.65 2.12 -5.45
CA HIS A 198 2.48 1.46 -4.17
C HIS A 198 3.54 1.95 -3.18
N LEU A 199 3.10 2.29 -1.97
CA LEU A 199 3.94 2.72 -0.87
C LEU A 199 3.88 1.67 0.24
N ASP A 200 4.97 0.92 0.41
CA ASP A 200 5.12 0.04 1.58
C ASP A 200 5.70 0.87 2.73
N ILE A 201 4.80 1.22 3.66
CA ILE A 201 5.08 2.09 4.79
C ILE A 201 5.30 1.34 6.10
N ALA A 202 5.51 0.02 6.07
CA ALA A 202 5.61 -0.79 7.27
C ALA A 202 6.72 -0.32 8.23
N GLY A 203 7.82 0.21 7.71
CA GLY A 203 8.91 0.75 8.53
C GLY A 203 8.67 2.16 9.06
N VAL A 204 7.85 2.97 8.40
CA VAL A 204 7.74 4.42 8.68
C VAL A 204 6.41 4.84 9.29
N ALA A 205 5.41 3.95 9.31
CA ALA A 205 4.06 4.27 9.81
C ALA A 205 3.97 4.42 11.33
N HIS A 206 4.91 3.83 12.06
CA HIS A 206 4.93 3.81 13.52
C HIS A 206 6.34 4.11 14.06
N THR A 207 6.43 4.81 15.16
CA THR A 207 7.69 5.11 15.85
C THR A 207 7.56 4.87 17.36
N LYS A 208 8.66 4.39 17.97
CA LYS A 208 8.75 4.23 19.43
C LYS A 208 9.21 5.52 20.14
N SER A 209 9.67 6.50 19.38
CA SER A 209 10.18 7.77 19.90
C SER A 209 9.37 8.93 19.35
N GLU A 210 9.33 10.04 20.08
CA GLU A 210 8.78 11.29 19.60
C GLU A 210 9.59 11.81 18.40
N THR A 211 8.91 12.36 17.41
CA THR A 211 9.47 13.02 16.23
C THR A 211 9.11 14.50 16.25
N THR A 212 9.64 15.28 15.31
CA THR A 212 9.28 16.71 15.16
C THR A 212 7.78 16.93 14.95
N TYR A 213 7.08 15.95 14.36
CA TYR A 213 5.68 16.11 13.92
C TYR A 213 4.70 15.17 14.62
N ALA A 214 5.20 14.14 15.32
CA ALA A 214 4.33 13.14 15.95
C ALA A 214 4.91 12.65 17.28
N PRO A 215 4.07 12.43 18.31
CA PRO A 215 4.49 11.70 19.51
C PRO A 215 4.84 10.26 19.15
N SER A 216 5.34 9.50 20.13
CA SER A 216 5.46 8.04 19.99
C SER A 216 4.13 7.42 19.56
N GLY A 217 4.15 6.53 18.58
CA GLY A 217 2.97 5.91 17.97
C GLY A 217 2.91 6.15 16.46
N ALA A 218 1.73 6.47 15.96
CA ALA A 218 1.51 6.72 14.53
C ALA A 218 2.21 8.00 14.06
N THR A 219 2.96 7.89 12.96
CA THR A 219 3.75 9.01 12.41
C THR A 219 2.95 9.91 11.47
N GLY A 220 1.94 9.38 10.82
CA GLY A 220 1.25 10.06 9.71
C GLY A 220 2.10 10.22 8.46
N TRP A 221 3.23 9.49 8.35
CA TRP A 221 4.12 9.52 7.19
C TRP A 221 3.32 9.36 5.88
N GLY A 222 3.60 10.22 4.93
CA GLY A 222 2.97 10.22 3.60
C GLY A 222 1.86 11.26 3.44
N VAL A 223 1.26 11.77 4.51
CA VAL A 223 0.21 12.80 4.41
C VAL A 223 0.75 14.09 3.79
N MET A 224 1.94 14.54 4.20
CA MET A 224 2.56 15.76 3.68
C MET A 224 2.99 15.56 2.22
N SER A 225 3.65 14.45 1.91
CA SER A 225 4.07 14.11 0.54
C SER A 225 2.90 14.02 -0.43
N LEU A 226 1.82 13.34 -0.04
CA LEU A 226 0.62 13.23 -0.88
C LEU A 226 -0.09 14.58 -1.08
N ASN A 227 -0.20 15.38 -0.01
CA ASN A 227 -0.75 16.72 -0.12
C ASN A 227 0.06 17.60 -1.07
N ARG A 228 1.40 17.54 -0.99
CA ARG A 228 2.30 18.27 -1.90
C ARG A 228 2.18 17.76 -3.33
N LEU A 229 2.23 16.45 -3.52
CA LEU A 229 2.09 15.84 -4.85
C LEU A 229 0.80 16.30 -5.55
N ILE A 230 -0.33 16.22 -4.84
CA ILE A 230 -1.63 16.67 -5.37
C ILE A 230 -1.59 18.16 -5.71
N SER A 231 -0.95 18.98 -4.89
CA SER A 231 -0.76 20.41 -5.20
C SER A 231 0.05 20.60 -6.47
N CYS A 232 1.19 19.90 -6.62
CA CYS A 232 2.05 20.03 -7.79
C CYS A 232 1.40 19.54 -9.09
N LEU A 233 0.70 18.40 -9.05
CA LEU A 233 0.09 17.80 -10.24
C LEU A 233 -1.15 18.53 -10.73
N LEU A 234 -1.90 19.17 -9.84
CA LEU A 234 -3.21 19.74 -10.14
C LEU A 234 -3.21 21.26 -10.19
N TYR A 235 -2.14 21.91 -9.70
CA TYR A 235 -1.95 23.35 -9.78
C TYR A 235 -0.94 23.75 -10.88
N THR A 236 -0.55 22.85 -11.78
CA THR A 236 0.24 23.23 -12.94
C THR A 236 -0.61 24.12 -13.84
N SER A 237 -0.37 25.41 -13.69
CA SER A 237 -0.74 26.58 -14.49
C SER A 237 -2.22 26.74 -14.88
N PRO A 238 -2.87 27.82 -14.48
CA PRO A 238 -3.88 28.38 -15.38
C PRO A 238 -3.18 28.66 -16.71
N SER A 239 -3.74 28.13 -17.79
CA SER A 239 -3.33 28.56 -19.13
C SER A 239 -3.38 30.09 -19.18
N PRO A 240 -2.36 30.77 -19.72
CA PRO A 240 -2.44 32.23 -19.90
C PRO A 240 -3.50 32.70 -20.90
N ARG A 241 -4.47 31.86 -21.21
CA ARG A 241 -5.53 32.10 -22.17
C ARG A 241 -6.86 31.55 -21.67
N ASP A 242 -7.40 32.16 -20.63
CA ASP A 242 -8.85 32.21 -20.38
C ASP A 242 -9.16 33.51 -19.65
#